data_2095f950dcf1914f0a68c3b443fe79cf
#
_entry.id   2095f950dcf1914f0a68c3b443fe79cf
#
_cell.length_a   1.000
_cell.length_b   1.000
_cell.length_c   1.000
_cell.angle_alpha   90.00
_cell.angle_beta   90.00
_cell.angle_gamma   90.00
#
_symmetry.space_group_name_H-M   'P 1'
#
loop_
_entity.id
_entity.type
_entity.pdbx_description
1 polymer ?
#
loop_
_entity_poly.entity_id
_entity_poly.type
_entity_poly.pdbx_seq_one_letter_code
_entity_poly.pdbx_strand_id
1 'polypeptide(L)'
;MITKLNSFFVIIIYYFNYCFSQEHQDTLIIHPINWSTPSPVGWNAQYSVNVNFPKSRKLWKKIIMVHTLKCDNMTNADSYPCGEWDYIWNTLISSTDDSTSEIFSIGSFVTPYGKQLDLGGENGWAWSYDITDYAPILRGTKKVTVGNNQELLDLKFFFIKGIPTRNILKVENIYPFGEYKYLEVSDDLKLKQKNIDLLSTAEGFKIKTIISGHGHEGPRNCCEWDSKTHIYYLNNWELFRWNVWKDCGNNPLYPQGGTWPFDRAGWCPGTKVDEYQFELTPFVYPGESILIDYGIEPYSDNGEKNGFFFMTHQLFSYGGPNYETEVELLEIITPSSEQVYKRLNPDLSQIKIIIKNNGKFEIRSLKIEYGLVDGVKSLYNWVGELKFLEEEIIDLPKPDWSGLRRNRDFFVQIKNPNNGVDQDPSNDKMVVSVGIPKIFPKKFKMKLQTNNLGRSRENSFTITDDKGYVMYSGEKFSDSTKYEYSISLNDGDYQFLFIDLKEDGISKHWWNRSSPEKIGIDGGIMFTDLKDNILHEFHPDFGQEIRLNFRIGPLP
;
A
#
# COMPACT_ATOMS: atom_id res chain seq x y z
N MET A 1 14.85 -53.16 -26.25
CA MET A 1 13.62 -52.41 -26.51
C MET A 1 13.42 -51.47 -25.34
N ILE A 2 13.95 -50.24 -25.47
CA ILE A 2 14.05 -49.26 -24.38
C ILE A 2 12.97 -48.21 -24.64
N THR A 3 11.92 -48.21 -23.83
CA THR A 3 10.84 -47.23 -23.84
C THR A 3 11.31 -45.94 -23.13
N LYS A 4 11.44 -44.87 -23.89
CA LYS A 4 11.67 -43.51 -23.36
C LYS A 4 10.41 -43.03 -22.65
N LEU A 5 10.54 -42.76 -21.36
CA LEU A 5 9.56 -42.00 -20.57
C LEU A 5 9.78 -40.51 -20.88
N ASN A 6 8.84 -39.90 -21.59
CA ASN A 6 8.80 -38.45 -21.75
C ASN A 6 8.20 -37.83 -20.46
N SER A 7 9.05 -37.22 -19.66
CA SER A 7 8.61 -36.39 -18.55
C SER A 7 8.10 -35.06 -19.11
N PHE A 8 6.78 -34.89 -19.13
CA PHE A 8 6.15 -33.59 -19.33
C PHE A 8 6.39 -32.76 -18.06
N PHE A 9 7.30 -31.81 -18.14
CA PHE A 9 7.36 -30.71 -17.16
C PHE A 9 6.17 -29.79 -17.45
N VAL A 10 5.13 -29.89 -16.63
CA VAL A 10 4.08 -28.88 -16.55
C VAL A 10 4.67 -27.72 -15.76
N ILE A 11 5.12 -26.69 -16.46
CA ILE A 11 5.46 -25.40 -15.86
C ILE A 11 4.13 -24.78 -15.45
N ILE A 12 3.75 -24.93 -14.18
CA ILE A 12 2.66 -24.17 -13.58
C ILE A 12 3.19 -22.76 -13.38
N ILE A 13 2.92 -21.90 -14.34
CA ILE A 13 3.12 -20.46 -14.19
C ILE A 13 2.03 -19.99 -13.23
N TYR A 14 2.35 -19.86 -11.95
CA TYR A 14 1.53 -19.12 -11.01
C TYR A 14 1.56 -17.65 -11.44
N TYR A 15 0.52 -17.23 -12.13
CA TYR A 15 0.25 -15.82 -12.36
C TYR A 15 0.00 -15.18 -10.98
N PHE A 16 0.83 -14.23 -10.61
CA PHE A 16 0.47 -13.25 -9.61
C PHE A 16 -0.83 -12.61 -10.08
N ASN A 17 -1.92 -12.85 -9.34
CA ASN A 17 -3.19 -12.20 -9.58
C ASN A 17 -3.12 -10.75 -9.11
N TYR A 18 -2.36 -9.90 -9.82
CA TYR A 18 -2.80 -8.53 -9.93
C TYR A 18 -4.16 -8.59 -10.62
N CYS A 19 -5.12 -7.79 -10.17
CA CYS A 19 -6.45 -7.68 -10.76
C CYS A 19 -6.43 -7.27 -12.25
N PHE A 20 -5.74 -8.02 -13.07
CA PHE A 20 -5.82 -7.98 -14.53
C PHE A 20 -6.75 -9.11 -14.98
N SER A 21 -8.03 -8.99 -14.62
CA SER A 21 -9.02 -10.02 -14.95
C SER A 21 -9.48 -10.00 -16.41
N GLN A 22 -8.75 -9.31 -17.29
CA GLN A 22 -8.95 -9.43 -18.74
C GLN A 22 -7.61 -9.70 -19.42
N GLU A 23 -7.61 -10.60 -20.41
CA GLU A 23 -6.54 -10.76 -21.39
C GLU A 23 -6.32 -9.42 -22.11
N HIS A 24 -5.49 -8.55 -21.52
CA HIS A 24 -5.03 -7.36 -22.20
C HIS A 24 -4.04 -7.78 -23.28
N GLN A 25 -4.54 -8.13 -24.48
CA GLN A 25 -3.74 -8.40 -25.67
C GLN A 25 -2.75 -7.27 -26.01
N ASP A 26 -2.84 -6.13 -25.32
CA ASP A 26 -2.13 -4.89 -25.61
C ASP A 26 -1.29 -4.35 -24.46
N THR A 27 -0.83 -5.19 -23.54
CA THR A 27 0.12 -4.80 -22.47
C THR A 27 1.54 -5.13 -22.87
N LEU A 28 2.43 -4.12 -22.84
CA LEU A 28 3.87 -4.30 -22.98
C LEU A 28 4.49 -4.41 -21.59
N ILE A 29 5.19 -5.52 -21.33
CA ILE A 29 5.90 -5.76 -20.07
C ILE A 29 7.39 -5.53 -20.30
N ILE A 30 8.02 -4.68 -19.46
CA ILE A 30 9.46 -4.49 -19.38
C ILE A 30 9.92 -5.01 -18.03
N HIS A 31 10.86 -5.96 -18.03
CA HIS A 31 11.34 -6.66 -16.83
C HIS A 31 12.86 -6.52 -16.69
N PRO A 32 13.36 -5.38 -16.21
CA PRO A 32 14.78 -5.06 -16.23
C PRO A 32 15.58 -5.71 -15.09
N ILE A 33 14.95 -6.01 -13.96
CA ILE A 33 15.57 -6.66 -12.80
C ILE A 33 14.70 -7.85 -12.41
N ASN A 34 15.33 -8.98 -12.13
CA ASN A 34 14.65 -10.20 -11.68
C ASN A 34 15.46 -10.86 -10.56
N TRP A 35 14.89 -11.87 -9.93
CA TRP A 35 15.53 -12.53 -8.78
C TRP A 35 16.84 -13.26 -9.07
N SER A 36 17.24 -13.41 -10.33
CA SER A 36 18.59 -13.88 -10.69
C SER A 36 19.61 -12.74 -10.75
N THR A 37 19.17 -11.49 -10.68
CA THR A 37 20.05 -10.32 -10.57
C THR A 37 20.55 -10.25 -9.13
N PRO A 38 21.87 -10.38 -8.88
CA PRO A 38 22.39 -10.35 -7.51
C PRO A 38 22.08 -9.02 -6.83
N SER A 39 21.77 -9.06 -5.53
CA SER A 39 21.67 -7.84 -4.75
C SER A 39 23.01 -7.10 -4.73
N PRO A 40 23.00 -5.77 -4.83
CA PRO A 40 24.22 -4.97 -4.85
C PRO A 40 25.00 -5.12 -3.54
N VAL A 41 26.34 -5.12 -3.64
CA VAL A 41 27.23 -5.32 -2.51
C VAL A 41 27.71 -3.98 -1.96
N GLY A 42 27.61 -3.77 -0.66
CA GLY A 42 28.11 -2.62 0.07
C GLY A 42 27.02 -1.73 0.66
N TRP A 43 27.43 -0.93 1.62
CA TRP A 43 26.54 0.04 2.27
C TRP A 43 26.01 1.05 1.24
N ASN A 44 24.71 1.29 1.23
CA ASN A 44 24.02 2.13 0.23
C ASN A 44 24.17 1.69 -1.23
N ALA A 45 24.55 0.44 -1.49
CA ALA A 45 24.57 -0.08 -2.84
C ALA A 45 23.17 -0.09 -3.45
N GLN A 46 23.08 0.09 -4.77
CA GLN A 46 21.83 0.21 -5.51
C GLN A 46 21.84 -0.67 -6.75
N TYR A 47 20.71 -1.26 -7.08
CA TYR A 47 20.48 -1.76 -8.44
C TYR A 47 20.57 -0.60 -9.42
N SER A 48 21.25 -0.79 -10.52
CA SER A 48 21.38 0.22 -11.57
C SER A 48 21.41 -0.46 -12.93
N VAL A 49 20.41 -0.17 -13.76
CA VAL A 49 20.23 -0.80 -15.08
C VAL A 49 19.81 0.23 -16.12
N ASN A 50 20.24 0.02 -17.36
CA ASN A 50 19.74 0.80 -18.50
C ASN A 50 18.50 0.10 -19.06
N VAL A 51 17.39 0.80 -19.09
CA VAL A 51 16.09 0.28 -19.53
C VAL A 51 15.69 0.97 -20.84
N ASN A 52 15.32 0.16 -21.84
CA ASN A 52 14.78 0.66 -23.11
C ASN A 52 13.26 0.76 -23.03
N PHE A 53 12.77 1.94 -22.68
CA PHE A 53 11.33 2.25 -22.72
C PHE A 53 10.83 2.48 -24.16
N PRO A 54 9.51 2.34 -24.42
CA PRO A 54 8.95 2.52 -25.75
C PRO A 54 9.25 3.93 -26.29
N LYS A 55 9.79 4.03 -27.53
CA LYS A 55 10.01 5.30 -28.21
C LYS A 55 8.73 5.90 -28.80
N SER A 56 7.71 5.07 -28.97
CA SER A 56 6.44 5.42 -29.63
C SER A 56 5.69 6.51 -28.85
N ARG A 57 5.04 7.43 -29.56
CA ARG A 57 4.08 8.38 -29.00
C ARG A 57 2.69 7.76 -28.76
N LYS A 58 2.58 6.42 -28.71
CA LYS A 58 1.33 5.74 -28.37
C LYS A 58 0.85 6.22 -27.01
N LEU A 59 -0.43 6.38 -26.87
CA LEU A 59 -1.04 6.67 -25.59
C LEU A 59 -1.02 5.41 -24.73
N TRP A 60 -0.68 5.60 -23.47
CA TRP A 60 -0.73 4.56 -22.45
C TRP A 60 -1.87 4.89 -21.50
N LYS A 61 -2.87 3.99 -21.42
CA LYS A 61 -3.97 4.13 -20.47
C LYS A 61 -3.44 4.16 -19.05
N LYS A 62 -2.54 3.20 -18.75
CA LYS A 62 -1.83 3.11 -17.46
C LYS A 62 -0.39 2.63 -17.66
N ILE A 63 0.49 3.07 -16.78
CA ILE A 63 1.84 2.54 -16.62
C ILE A 63 2.00 2.16 -15.16
N ILE A 64 2.08 0.85 -14.89
CA ILE A 64 2.20 0.33 -13.53
C ILE A 64 3.63 -0.19 -13.32
N MET A 65 4.30 0.31 -12.30
CA MET A 65 5.56 -0.21 -11.82
C MET A 65 5.31 -1.15 -10.64
N VAL A 66 5.91 -2.33 -10.69
CA VAL A 66 5.77 -3.34 -9.64
C VAL A 66 7.14 -3.69 -9.09
N HIS A 67 7.31 -3.48 -7.80
CA HIS A 67 8.45 -3.99 -7.04
C HIS A 67 7.99 -5.24 -6.31
N THR A 68 8.73 -6.33 -6.45
CA THR A 68 8.54 -7.52 -5.61
C THR A 68 9.84 -7.80 -4.88
N LEU A 69 9.79 -7.83 -3.55
CA LEU A 69 10.94 -8.15 -2.71
C LEU A 69 10.86 -9.58 -2.20
N LYS A 70 12.03 -10.17 -2.05
CA LYS A 70 12.24 -11.50 -1.50
C LYS A 70 13.51 -11.49 -0.66
N CYS A 71 13.52 -12.28 0.43
CA CYS A 71 14.72 -12.44 1.25
C CYS A 71 15.88 -12.98 0.41
N ASP A 72 17.09 -12.47 0.65
CA ASP A 72 18.31 -12.94 0.01
C ASP A 72 19.12 -13.80 0.99
N ASN A 73 19.01 -15.12 0.86
CA ASN A 73 19.76 -16.07 1.68
C ASN A 73 21.30 -16.03 1.45
N MET A 74 21.74 -15.34 0.40
CA MET A 74 23.15 -15.17 0.07
C MET A 74 23.74 -13.87 0.60
N THR A 75 22.90 -12.96 1.15
CA THR A 75 23.41 -11.72 1.73
C THR A 75 24.19 -11.99 3.02
N ASN A 76 25.33 -11.31 3.14
CA ASN A 76 26.13 -11.28 4.37
C ASN A 76 26.11 -9.88 5.01
N ALA A 77 25.26 -9.00 4.51
CA ALA A 77 25.22 -7.61 4.96
C ALA A 77 24.62 -7.50 6.38
N ASP A 78 23.67 -8.37 6.70
CA ASP A 78 22.95 -8.36 7.97
C ASP A 78 22.82 -9.75 8.61
N SER A 79 22.34 -9.76 9.86
CA SER A 79 22.14 -10.98 10.66
C SER A 79 20.97 -11.84 10.20
N TYR A 80 20.11 -11.33 9.30
CA TYR A 80 18.87 -12.00 8.84
C TYR A 80 18.77 -12.00 7.32
N PRO A 81 18.18 -13.05 6.72
CA PRO A 81 18.06 -13.15 5.25
C PRO A 81 17.22 -12.06 4.58
N CYS A 82 16.31 -11.42 5.35
CA CYS A 82 15.47 -10.32 4.87
C CYS A 82 15.98 -8.94 5.32
N GLY A 83 17.25 -8.84 5.72
CA GLY A 83 17.80 -7.63 6.29
C GLY A 83 17.51 -7.46 7.78
N GLU A 84 18.25 -6.60 8.46
CA GLU A 84 18.07 -6.31 9.89
C GLU A 84 17.30 -5.02 10.13
N TRP A 85 17.47 -4.04 9.23
CA TRP A 85 17.01 -2.67 9.39
C TRP A 85 16.12 -2.23 8.24
N ASP A 86 15.35 -1.19 8.48
CA ASP A 86 14.53 -0.47 7.52
C ASP A 86 15.36 0.57 6.77
N TYR A 87 15.40 0.47 5.44
CA TYR A 87 16.13 1.39 4.57
C TYR A 87 15.21 2.05 3.56
N ILE A 88 15.40 3.35 3.37
CA ILE A 88 14.67 4.08 2.32
C ILE A 88 15.18 3.68 0.92
N TRP A 89 14.26 3.33 0.05
CA TRP A 89 14.49 3.02 -1.35
C TRP A 89 13.78 4.02 -2.25
N ASN A 90 14.52 4.62 -3.15
CA ASN A 90 13.96 5.52 -4.15
C ASN A 90 14.18 4.92 -5.54
N THR A 91 13.13 4.86 -6.35
CA THR A 91 13.25 4.50 -7.76
C THR A 91 13.46 5.75 -8.57
N LEU A 92 14.66 5.89 -9.12
CA LEU A 92 15.12 7.08 -9.81
C LEU A 92 15.26 6.82 -11.30
N ILE A 93 14.82 7.77 -12.11
CA ILE A 93 14.95 7.78 -13.58
C ILE A 93 15.83 8.95 -13.99
N SER A 94 16.84 8.68 -14.81
CA SER A 94 17.68 9.73 -15.43
C SER A 94 17.98 9.40 -16.89
N SER A 95 18.44 10.39 -17.67
CA SER A 95 18.98 10.14 -19.01
C SER A 95 20.30 9.37 -18.92
N THR A 96 20.61 8.59 -19.94
CA THR A 96 21.89 7.86 -20.02
C THR A 96 23.01 8.72 -20.62
N ASP A 97 22.67 9.79 -21.33
CA ASP A 97 23.58 10.49 -22.24
C ASP A 97 24.18 11.77 -21.64
N ASP A 98 23.74 12.17 -20.45
CA ASP A 98 24.18 13.42 -19.83
C ASP A 98 24.35 13.26 -18.30
N SER A 99 25.57 13.52 -17.81
CA SER A 99 25.88 13.53 -16.38
C SER A 99 25.20 14.69 -15.61
N THR A 100 24.67 15.68 -16.33
CA THR A 100 23.90 16.82 -15.80
C THR A 100 22.39 16.60 -15.92
N SER A 101 21.95 15.41 -16.36
CA SER A 101 20.54 15.11 -16.58
C SER A 101 19.72 15.18 -15.30
N GLU A 102 18.55 15.75 -15.42
CA GLU A 102 17.57 15.81 -14.34
C GLU A 102 17.19 14.41 -13.85
N ILE A 103 17.12 14.24 -12.54
CA ILE A 103 16.73 12.98 -11.89
C ILE A 103 15.30 13.11 -11.42
N PHE A 104 14.46 12.13 -11.77
CA PHE A 104 13.08 12.03 -11.30
C PHE A 104 12.96 10.84 -10.36
N SER A 105 12.43 11.06 -9.16
CA SER A 105 11.95 9.99 -8.29
C SER A 105 10.53 9.64 -8.70
N ILE A 106 10.29 8.38 -9.06
CA ILE A 106 9.00 7.90 -9.56
C ILE A 106 8.27 6.99 -8.57
N GLY A 107 8.87 6.75 -7.41
CA GLY A 107 8.30 5.99 -6.31
C GLY A 107 9.34 5.74 -5.24
N SER A 108 8.89 5.63 -4.00
CA SER A 108 9.73 5.37 -2.84
C SER A 108 9.06 4.40 -1.89
N PHE A 109 9.82 3.58 -1.21
CA PHE A 109 9.36 2.77 -0.09
C PHE A 109 10.49 2.53 0.90
N VAL A 110 10.14 2.02 2.09
CA VAL A 110 11.11 1.63 3.10
C VAL A 110 11.06 0.12 3.25
N THR A 111 12.23 -0.52 3.28
CA THR A 111 12.32 -1.97 3.46
C THR A 111 11.80 -2.39 4.84
N PRO A 112 11.27 -3.60 4.99
CA PRO A 112 10.81 -4.08 6.29
C PRO A 112 11.97 -4.55 7.17
N TYR A 113 11.74 -4.62 8.49
CA TYR A 113 12.62 -5.35 9.40
C TYR A 113 12.54 -6.86 9.16
N GLY A 114 13.69 -7.52 9.01
CA GLY A 114 13.76 -8.89 8.54
C GLY A 114 13.76 -9.99 9.61
N LYS A 115 13.78 -9.63 10.91
CA LYS A 115 14.02 -10.63 11.98
C LYS A 115 12.95 -11.72 12.07
N GLN A 116 11.69 -11.37 11.85
CA GLN A 116 10.54 -12.29 11.95
C GLN A 116 9.74 -12.33 10.64
N LEU A 117 10.33 -11.77 9.58
CA LEU A 117 9.64 -11.51 8.35
C LEU A 117 9.46 -12.76 7.49
N ASP A 118 8.26 -12.88 6.92
CA ASP A 118 7.96 -13.72 5.77
C ASP A 118 7.45 -12.82 4.64
N LEU A 119 8.26 -12.67 3.59
CA LEU A 119 7.93 -11.88 2.39
C LEU A 119 7.01 -12.64 1.42
N GLY A 120 5.99 -13.35 1.92
CA GLY A 120 5.10 -14.14 1.09
C GLY A 120 5.73 -15.44 0.58
N GLY A 121 6.71 -15.97 1.32
CA GLY A 121 7.40 -17.22 1.01
C GLY A 121 8.21 -17.14 -0.29
N GLU A 122 8.13 -18.16 -1.14
CA GLU A 122 8.91 -18.22 -2.39
C GLU A 122 8.56 -17.13 -3.40
N ASN A 123 7.38 -16.55 -3.32
CA ASN A 123 6.87 -15.56 -4.28
C ASN A 123 7.22 -14.11 -3.92
N GLY A 124 7.69 -13.86 -2.69
CA GLY A 124 7.99 -12.51 -2.22
C GLY A 124 6.76 -11.68 -1.89
N TRP A 125 6.97 -10.39 -1.66
CA TRP A 125 5.93 -9.38 -1.41
C TRP A 125 5.99 -8.28 -2.46
N ALA A 126 4.84 -7.90 -3.01
CA ALA A 126 4.76 -6.96 -4.11
C ALA A 126 4.11 -5.62 -3.71
N TRP A 127 4.66 -4.54 -4.26
CA TRP A 127 4.13 -3.18 -4.19
C TRP A 127 3.94 -2.63 -5.60
N SER A 128 2.75 -2.09 -5.88
CA SER A 128 2.41 -1.49 -7.16
C SER A 128 2.36 0.02 -7.07
N TYR A 129 2.84 0.70 -8.11
CA TYR A 129 2.80 2.15 -8.27
C TYR A 129 2.16 2.50 -9.60
N ASP A 130 1.13 3.33 -9.60
CA ASP A 130 0.68 3.98 -10.83
C ASP A 130 1.63 5.13 -11.16
N ILE A 131 2.43 4.92 -12.19
CA ILE A 131 3.41 5.89 -12.67
C ILE A 131 3.03 6.46 -14.05
N THR A 132 1.74 6.44 -14.39
CA THR A 132 1.22 6.91 -15.67
C THR A 132 1.62 8.36 -15.93
N ASP A 133 1.60 9.20 -14.92
CA ASP A 133 1.98 10.62 -15.02
C ASP A 133 3.42 10.84 -15.51
N TYR A 134 4.28 9.84 -15.37
CA TYR A 134 5.66 9.89 -15.86
C TYR A 134 5.83 9.43 -17.32
N ALA A 135 4.75 9.17 -18.06
CA ALA A 135 4.81 8.75 -19.47
C ALA A 135 5.70 9.65 -20.36
N PRO A 136 5.78 10.99 -20.18
CA PRO A 136 6.67 11.83 -20.97
C PRO A 136 8.16 11.50 -20.84
N ILE A 137 8.60 11.06 -19.67
CA ILE A 137 10.01 10.75 -19.38
C ILE A 137 10.34 9.27 -19.52
N LEU A 138 9.36 8.37 -19.48
CA LEU A 138 9.54 6.92 -19.65
C LEU A 138 9.62 6.54 -21.14
N ARG A 139 10.59 7.15 -21.86
CA ARG A 139 10.79 6.97 -23.31
C ARG A 139 12.26 6.82 -23.64
N GLY A 140 12.54 5.92 -24.62
CA GLY A 140 13.93 5.65 -25.04
C GLY A 140 14.75 5.00 -23.94
N THR A 141 16.06 5.08 -24.03
CA THR A 141 16.96 4.48 -23.03
C THR A 141 17.06 5.39 -21.82
N LYS A 142 16.81 4.85 -20.63
CA LYS A 142 16.91 5.54 -19.36
C LYS A 142 17.72 4.70 -18.38
N LYS A 143 18.46 5.35 -17.53
CA LYS A 143 19.06 4.72 -16.35
C LYS A 143 18.01 4.65 -15.26
N VAL A 144 17.74 3.46 -14.77
CA VAL A 144 16.87 3.20 -13.61
C VAL A 144 17.76 2.77 -12.46
N THR A 145 17.59 3.43 -11.31
CA THR A 145 18.34 3.13 -10.10
C THR A 145 17.37 2.87 -8.97
N VAL A 146 17.55 1.76 -8.24
CA VAL A 146 16.74 1.39 -7.07
C VAL A 146 17.67 0.96 -5.95
N GLY A 147 17.49 1.56 -4.76
CA GLY A 147 18.35 1.23 -3.62
C GLY A 147 18.07 -0.17 -3.08
N ASN A 148 19.10 -0.93 -2.82
CA ASN A 148 19.09 -2.13 -1.99
C ASN A 148 20.48 -2.73 -1.79
N ASN A 149 20.66 -3.36 -0.65
CA ASN A 149 21.80 -4.18 -0.31
C ASN A 149 21.46 -5.42 0.54
N GLN A 150 20.18 -5.78 0.66
CA GLN A 150 19.72 -6.83 1.59
C GLN A 150 18.74 -7.83 0.98
N GLU A 151 17.88 -7.40 0.08
CA GLU A 151 16.85 -8.24 -0.53
C GLU A 151 17.04 -8.38 -2.03
N LEU A 152 16.49 -9.46 -2.57
CA LEU A 152 16.35 -9.63 -4.00
C LEU A 152 15.16 -8.82 -4.51
N LEU A 153 15.35 -8.11 -5.61
CA LEU A 153 14.34 -7.30 -6.28
C LEU A 153 13.93 -7.94 -7.60
N ASP A 154 12.61 -8.05 -7.83
CA ASP A 154 12.01 -8.21 -9.15
C ASP A 154 11.29 -6.90 -9.49
N LEU A 155 11.70 -6.24 -10.58
CA LEU A 155 11.15 -4.97 -11.03
C LEU A 155 10.51 -5.14 -12.40
N LYS A 156 9.22 -4.81 -12.51
CA LYS A 156 8.47 -4.84 -13.75
C LYS A 156 7.77 -3.52 -14.02
N PHE A 157 7.67 -3.17 -15.30
CA PHE A 157 6.85 -2.08 -15.80
C PHE A 157 5.82 -2.63 -16.77
N PHE A 158 4.54 -2.36 -16.49
CA PHE A 158 3.41 -2.74 -17.34
C PHE A 158 2.89 -1.50 -18.06
N PHE A 159 3.04 -1.46 -19.37
CA PHE A 159 2.54 -0.41 -20.22
C PHE A 159 1.25 -0.85 -20.88
N ILE A 160 0.12 -0.41 -20.35
CA ILE A 160 -1.23 -0.77 -20.80
C ILE A 160 -1.65 0.25 -21.86
N LYS A 161 -1.87 -0.19 -23.11
CA LYS A 161 -2.29 0.69 -24.19
C LYS A 161 -3.71 1.19 -23.98
N GLY A 162 -3.98 2.40 -24.45
CA GLY A 162 -5.29 3.01 -24.40
C GLY A 162 -5.21 4.51 -24.17
N ILE A 163 -6.35 5.12 -24.00
CA ILE A 163 -6.49 6.55 -23.75
C ILE A 163 -6.38 6.76 -22.22
N PRO A 164 -5.44 7.60 -21.73
CA PRO A 164 -5.38 7.95 -20.31
C PRO A 164 -6.54 8.87 -19.91
N THR A 165 -6.81 9.02 -18.62
CA THR A 165 -7.81 9.97 -18.10
C THR A 165 -7.58 11.40 -18.62
N ARG A 166 -6.32 11.83 -18.62
CA ARG A 166 -5.83 13.08 -19.24
C ARG A 166 -4.55 12.79 -20.01
N ASN A 167 -4.30 13.50 -21.12
CA ASN A 167 -3.01 13.44 -21.79
C ASN A 167 -1.94 14.10 -20.92
N ILE A 168 -0.88 13.37 -20.58
CA ILE A 168 0.23 13.91 -19.82
C ILE A 168 1.16 14.65 -20.79
N LEU A 169 1.30 15.96 -20.65
CA LEU A 169 2.05 16.81 -21.57
C LEU A 169 3.48 17.03 -21.11
N LYS A 170 3.68 17.27 -19.79
CA LYS A 170 4.98 17.57 -19.21
C LYS A 170 5.04 17.11 -17.76
N VAL A 171 6.21 16.68 -17.32
CA VAL A 171 6.59 16.54 -15.92
C VAL A 171 7.91 17.28 -15.70
N GLU A 172 7.99 18.02 -14.60
CA GLU A 172 9.19 18.78 -14.23
C GLU A 172 9.36 18.79 -12.70
N ASN A 173 10.61 18.83 -12.24
CA ASN A 173 10.89 19.00 -10.83
C ASN A 173 10.72 20.46 -10.42
N ILE A 174 9.79 20.76 -9.51
CA ILE A 174 9.73 22.06 -8.83
C ILE A 174 11.02 22.21 -8.03
N TYR A 175 11.31 21.20 -7.21
CA TYR A 175 12.57 21.08 -6.51
C TYR A 175 13.18 19.71 -6.81
N PRO A 176 14.51 19.63 -6.94
CA PRO A 176 15.16 18.35 -7.27
C PRO A 176 14.92 17.33 -6.15
N PHE A 177 14.89 16.04 -6.53
CA PHE A 177 14.95 14.97 -5.54
C PHE A 177 16.24 15.07 -4.72
N GLY A 178 16.12 14.94 -3.39
CA GLY A 178 17.27 15.01 -2.50
C GLY A 178 16.95 14.79 -1.04
N GLU A 179 18.03 14.76 -0.26
CA GLU A 179 18.02 14.84 1.19
C GLU A 179 18.07 16.30 1.62
N TYR A 180 17.15 16.70 2.48
CA TYR A 180 17.05 18.06 2.99
C TYR A 180 17.00 18.04 4.52
N LYS A 181 17.97 18.69 5.14
CA LYS A 181 17.96 18.86 6.60
C LYS A 181 16.81 19.76 7.03
N TYR A 182 16.18 19.43 8.14
CA TYR A 182 15.02 20.16 8.62
C TYR A 182 15.27 21.67 8.71
N LEU A 183 16.36 22.09 9.35
CA LEU A 183 16.69 23.50 9.50
C LEU A 183 16.94 24.20 8.16
N GLU A 184 17.51 23.51 7.17
CA GLU A 184 17.75 24.11 5.86
C GLU A 184 16.44 24.44 5.14
N VAL A 185 15.37 23.68 5.44
CA VAL A 185 14.03 23.92 4.91
C VAL A 185 13.29 24.97 5.75
N SER A 186 13.30 24.84 7.08
CA SER A 186 12.59 25.77 7.97
C SER A 186 13.15 27.19 7.94
N ASP A 187 14.45 27.34 7.70
CA ASP A 187 15.13 28.65 7.62
C ASP A 187 15.20 29.18 6.17
N ASP A 188 14.47 28.55 5.24
CA ASP A 188 14.41 28.94 3.82
C ASP A 188 15.81 29.01 3.13
N LEU A 189 16.73 28.14 3.58
CA LEU A 189 18.06 28.01 2.95
C LEU A 189 18.00 27.10 1.72
N LYS A 190 17.08 26.14 1.73
CA LYS A 190 16.79 25.20 0.64
C LYS A 190 15.29 25.25 0.29
N LEU A 191 14.97 24.75 -0.90
CA LEU A 191 13.60 24.72 -1.42
C LEU A 191 12.95 26.13 -1.48
N LYS A 192 13.79 27.14 -1.79
CA LYS A 192 13.38 28.54 -1.84
C LYS A 192 12.31 28.79 -2.88
N GLN A 193 11.59 29.87 -2.69
CA GLN A 193 10.61 30.41 -3.62
C GLN A 193 11.13 30.43 -5.06
N LYS A 194 10.32 29.99 -6.00
CA LYS A 194 10.68 29.79 -7.41
C LYS A 194 9.58 30.24 -8.35
N ASN A 195 9.95 30.96 -9.41
CA ASN A 195 9.05 31.22 -10.53
C ASN A 195 8.97 30.00 -11.43
N ILE A 196 7.77 29.65 -11.85
CA ILE A 196 7.49 28.56 -12.80
C ILE A 196 6.56 29.09 -13.87
N ASP A 197 6.97 28.96 -15.12
CA ASP A 197 6.13 29.28 -16.27
C ASP A 197 5.27 28.07 -16.63
N LEU A 198 3.97 28.18 -16.45
CA LEU A 198 3.03 27.11 -16.73
C LEU A 198 2.89 26.88 -18.24
N LEU A 199 2.77 25.62 -18.63
CA LEU A 199 2.65 25.24 -20.03
C LEU A 199 1.34 25.82 -20.61
N SER A 200 1.44 26.71 -21.62
CA SER A 200 0.30 27.41 -22.20
C SER A 200 -0.69 26.50 -22.96
N THR A 201 -0.25 25.31 -23.35
CA THR A 201 -1.09 24.31 -24.05
C THR A 201 -1.72 23.30 -23.09
N ALA A 202 -1.46 23.41 -21.79
CA ALA A 202 -2.08 22.57 -20.78
C ALA A 202 -3.46 23.10 -20.40
N GLU A 203 -4.31 22.21 -19.90
CA GLU A 203 -5.63 22.53 -19.34
C GLU A 203 -5.74 22.13 -17.87
N GLY A 204 -4.74 21.40 -17.35
CA GLY A 204 -4.70 20.96 -15.96
C GLY A 204 -3.28 20.88 -15.42
N PHE A 205 -3.16 21.09 -14.10
CA PHE A 205 -1.89 21.10 -13.39
C PHE A 205 -2.03 20.41 -12.05
N LYS A 206 -1.05 19.59 -11.70
CA LYS A 206 -1.01 18.89 -10.41
C LYS A 206 0.41 18.93 -9.84
N ILE A 207 0.53 19.17 -8.53
CA ILE A 207 1.76 18.95 -7.78
C ILE A 207 1.69 17.55 -7.16
N LYS A 208 2.74 16.76 -7.32
CA LYS A 208 2.96 15.50 -6.63
C LYS A 208 4.21 15.60 -5.79
N THR A 209 4.10 15.19 -4.53
CA THR A 209 5.16 15.26 -3.55
C THR A 209 5.27 13.93 -2.83
N ILE A 210 6.49 13.39 -2.71
CA ILE A 210 6.82 12.22 -1.92
C ILE A 210 7.76 12.69 -0.82
N ILE A 211 7.41 12.43 0.44
CA ILE A 211 8.18 12.89 1.60
C ILE A 211 8.31 11.78 2.61
N SER A 212 9.52 11.52 3.08
CA SER A 212 9.80 10.66 4.22
C SER A 212 10.79 11.33 5.18
N GLY A 213 10.42 11.39 6.45
CA GLY A 213 11.27 11.93 7.52
C GLY A 213 12.15 10.84 8.14
N HIS A 214 13.41 11.17 8.39
CA HIS A 214 14.43 10.25 8.88
C HIS A 214 15.32 10.90 9.94
N GLY A 215 15.97 10.03 10.74
CA GLY A 215 16.77 10.45 11.87
C GLY A 215 15.92 10.74 13.12
N HIS A 216 16.53 10.56 14.28
CA HIS A 216 15.83 10.63 15.58
C HIS A 216 16.70 11.32 16.65
N GLU A 217 17.72 12.04 16.22
CA GLU A 217 18.68 12.71 17.12
C GLU A 217 18.30 14.16 17.40
N GLY A 218 17.30 14.70 16.72
CA GLY A 218 16.76 16.04 16.93
C GLY A 218 15.71 16.11 18.04
N PRO A 219 15.24 17.32 18.39
CA PRO A 219 14.14 17.49 19.33
C PRO A 219 12.91 16.64 18.96
N ARG A 220 12.27 16.02 19.94
CA ARG A 220 11.12 15.13 19.79
C ARG A 220 11.36 13.96 18.84
N ASN A 221 12.62 13.54 18.67
CA ASN A 221 13.04 12.52 17.71
C ASN A 221 12.73 12.87 16.24
N CYS A 222 12.83 14.16 15.89
CA CYS A 222 12.66 14.61 14.50
C CYS A 222 13.83 14.07 13.63
N CYS A 223 13.53 13.66 12.41
CA CYS A 223 12.28 13.83 11.68
C CYS A 223 11.56 12.51 11.40
N GLU A 224 12.02 11.42 11.98
CA GLU A 224 11.37 10.10 11.84
C GLU A 224 10.09 9.99 12.69
N TRP A 225 10.19 10.39 13.98
CA TRP A 225 9.18 10.16 14.99
C TRP A 225 8.39 11.42 15.39
N ASP A 226 8.42 12.44 14.58
CA ASP A 226 7.78 13.73 14.87
C ASP A 226 6.97 14.22 13.68
N SER A 227 5.65 14.25 13.83
CA SER A 227 4.75 14.78 12.81
C SER A 227 5.04 16.26 12.54
N LYS A 228 5.15 16.62 11.27
CA LYS A 228 5.36 18.01 10.84
C LYS A 228 4.29 18.45 9.87
N THR A 229 3.91 19.72 10.00
CA THR A 229 3.05 20.40 9.03
C THR A 229 3.90 20.95 7.89
N HIS A 230 3.54 20.57 6.67
CA HIS A 230 4.14 21.03 5.43
C HIS A 230 3.16 21.94 4.69
N ILE A 231 3.67 22.89 3.91
CA ILE A 231 2.86 23.94 3.31
C ILE A 231 3.35 24.24 1.90
N TYR A 232 2.42 24.39 0.96
CA TYR A 232 2.68 25.05 -0.31
C TYR A 232 2.06 26.45 -0.33
N TYR A 233 2.84 27.41 -0.78
CA TYR A 233 2.40 28.75 -1.07
C TYR A 233 2.35 28.97 -2.59
N LEU A 234 1.31 29.63 -3.03
CA LEU A 234 1.15 30.09 -4.40
C LEU A 234 1.02 31.62 -4.39
N ASN A 235 1.90 32.31 -5.13
CA ASN A 235 1.90 33.77 -5.21
C ASN A 235 1.88 34.45 -3.82
N ASN A 236 2.68 33.93 -2.88
CA ASN A 236 2.77 34.32 -1.47
C ASN A 236 1.54 34.03 -0.59
N TRP A 237 0.56 33.29 -1.08
CA TRP A 237 -0.59 32.85 -0.29
C TRP A 237 -0.48 31.37 0.04
N GLU A 238 -0.77 31.00 1.28
CA GLU A 238 -0.89 29.60 1.66
C GLU A 238 -2.02 28.93 0.86
N LEU A 239 -1.69 27.86 0.13
CA LEU A 239 -2.65 27.16 -0.70
C LEU A 239 -2.97 25.78 -0.17
N PHE A 240 -1.95 25.01 0.18
CA PHE A 240 -2.11 23.66 0.70
C PHE A 240 -1.31 23.51 2.01
N ARG A 241 -1.97 22.87 2.99
CA ARG A 241 -1.37 22.56 4.29
C ARG A 241 -1.71 21.14 4.66
N TRP A 242 -0.71 20.32 5.01
CA TRP A 242 -0.90 18.94 5.40
C TRP A 242 0.13 18.48 6.43
N ASN A 243 -0.19 17.41 7.15
CA ASN A 243 0.77 16.75 8.03
C ASN A 243 1.43 15.57 7.31
N VAL A 244 2.72 15.42 7.48
CA VAL A 244 3.47 14.24 7.05
C VAL A 244 3.56 13.28 8.22
N TRP A 245 2.62 12.33 8.25
CA TRP A 245 2.51 11.32 9.31
C TRP A 245 1.77 10.10 8.78
N LYS A 246 2.23 8.91 9.15
CA LYS A 246 1.66 7.65 8.70
C LYS A 246 1.46 6.70 9.86
N ASP A 247 0.23 6.18 9.98
CA ASP A 247 -0.15 5.11 10.90
C ASP A 247 0.45 3.79 10.43
N CYS A 248 1.27 3.16 11.29
CA CYS A 248 1.98 1.93 11.00
C CYS A 248 1.38 0.70 11.68
N GLY A 249 0.57 0.86 12.70
CA GLY A 249 -0.02 -0.25 13.46
C GLY A 249 -0.85 -1.20 12.58
N ASN A 250 -1.43 -0.69 11.49
CA ASN A 250 -2.22 -1.43 10.53
C ASN A 250 -1.43 -1.98 9.32
N ASN A 251 -0.11 -1.87 9.32
CA ASN A 251 0.72 -2.39 8.24
C ASN A 251 0.38 -3.85 7.91
N PRO A 252 0.05 -4.17 6.65
CA PRO A 252 -0.28 -5.55 6.26
C PRO A 252 0.92 -6.50 6.31
N LEU A 253 2.14 -5.98 6.20
CA LEU A 253 3.36 -6.78 6.27
C LEU A 253 3.81 -6.94 7.72
N TYR A 254 3.44 -8.04 8.34
CA TYR A 254 3.80 -8.43 9.70
C TYR A 254 3.81 -9.97 9.82
N PRO A 255 4.49 -10.57 10.80
CA PRO A 255 5.38 -9.94 11.79
C PRO A 255 6.71 -9.50 11.16
N GLN A 256 7.31 -8.43 11.66
CA GLN A 256 8.62 -7.96 11.21
C GLN A 256 9.66 -7.98 12.35
N GLY A 257 9.22 -7.69 13.58
CA GLY A 257 10.08 -7.36 14.70
C GLY A 257 10.56 -5.90 14.67
N GLY A 258 11.30 -5.49 15.69
CA GLY A 258 11.75 -4.09 15.77
C GLY A 258 10.62 -3.12 16.08
N THR A 259 10.80 -1.88 15.63
CA THR A 259 9.89 -0.77 15.91
C THR A 259 8.90 -0.52 14.76
N TRP A 260 8.63 -1.53 13.95
CA TRP A 260 7.81 -1.42 12.74
C TRP A 260 6.38 -0.87 12.98
N PRO A 261 5.70 -1.15 14.12
CA PRO A 261 4.33 -0.72 14.29
C PRO A 261 4.17 0.75 14.71
N PHE A 262 5.27 1.41 15.08
CA PHE A 262 5.20 2.81 15.52
C PHE A 262 5.14 3.76 14.34
N ASP A 263 4.25 4.74 14.44
CA ASP A 263 4.01 5.76 13.42
C ASP A 263 5.25 6.59 13.09
N ARG A 264 5.35 6.98 11.83
CA ARG A 264 6.49 7.75 11.31
C ARG A 264 6.07 8.84 10.33
N ALA A 265 7.01 9.72 10.04
CA ALA A 265 6.81 10.81 9.10
C ALA A 265 6.75 10.32 7.63
N GLY A 266 5.54 9.93 7.19
CA GLY A 266 5.22 9.62 5.80
C GLY A 266 5.59 8.21 5.33
N TRP A 267 6.02 7.29 6.21
CA TRP A 267 6.40 5.94 5.84
C TRP A 267 6.22 4.93 6.98
N CYS A 268 6.16 3.65 6.63
CA CYS A 268 6.29 2.54 7.58
C CYS A 268 7.23 1.50 7.02
N PRO A 269 7.96 0.74 7.86
CA PRO A 269 8.78 -0.37 7.39
C PRO A 269 7.95 -1.36 6.57
N GLY A 270 8.39 -1.66 5.35
CA GLY A 270 7.69 -2.55 4.44
C GLY A 270 6.50 -1.91 3.71
N THR A 271 6.42 -0.59 3.62
CA THR A 271 5.37 0.10 2.83
C THR A 271 5.92 1.15 1.88
N LYS A 272 5.08 1.53 0.92
CA LYS A 272 5.35 2.71 0.09
C LYS A 272 5.41 3.95 0.97
N VAL A 273 6.30 4.88 0.63
CA VAL A 273 6.26 6.25 1.17
C VAL A 273 5.00 6.94 0.65
N ASP A 274 4.37 7.74 1.50
CA ASP A 274 3.15 8.45 1.13
C ASP A 274 3.40 9.45 0.00
N GLU A 275 2.47 9.45 -0.95
CA GLU A 275 2.41 10.40 -2.05
C GLU A 275 1.31 11.41 -1.78
N TYR A 276 1.67 12.70 -1.76
CA TYR A 276 0.73 13.79 -1.59
C TYR A 276 0.49 14.45 -2.95
N GLN A 277 -0.77 14.50 -3.37
CA GLN A 277 -1.16 15.03 -4.68
C GLN A 277 -2.09 16.23 -4.49
N PHE A 278 -1.78 17.32 -5.18
CA PHE A 278 -2.50 18.59 -5.05
C PHE A 278 -2.91 19.06 -6.46
N GLU A 279 -4.20 19.03 -6.75
CA GLU A 279 -4.74 19.57 -8.00
C GLU A 279 -4.63 21.09 -7.98
N LEU A 280 -3.82 21.64 -8.88
CA LEU A 280 -3.52 23.07 -8.96
C LEU A 280 -4.42 23.79 -9.95
N THR A 281 -5.07 23.05 -10.87
CA THR A 281 -5.91 23.59 -11.95
C THR A 281 -6.90 24.67 -11.53
N PRO A 282 -7.61 24.57 -10.38
CA PRO A 282 -8.58 25.60 -9.99
C PRO A 282 -7.97 26.95 -9.62
N PHE A 283 -6.65 27.01 -9.43
CA PHE A 283 -5.95 28.17 -8.84
C PHE A 283 -5.02 28.90 -9.82
N VAL A 284 -4.86 28.38 -11.04
CA VAL A 284 -3.89 28.86 -12.01
C VAL A 284 -4.46 28.89 -13.42
N TYR A 285 -3.82 29.66 -14.31
CA TYR A 285 -4.18 29.71 -15.72
C TYR A 285 -3.03 29.20 -16.60
N PRO A 286 -3.35 28.50 -17.72
CA PRO A 286 -2.34 28.10 -18.69
C PRO A 286 -1.51 29.30 -19.23
N GLY A 287 -0.19 29.11 -19.25
CA GLY A 287 0.74 30.11 -19.75
C GLY A 287 1.07 31.26 -18.80
N GLU A 288 0.51 31.29 -17.60
CA GLU A 288 0.95 32.26 -16.60
C GLU A 288 2.26 31.84 -15.93
N SER A 289 2.98 32.81 -15.36
CA SER A 289 4.11 32.59 -14.48
C SER A 289 3.62 32.66 -13.04
N ILE A 290 3.81 31.57 -12.31
CA ILE A 290 3.41 31.46 -10.90
C ILE A 290 4.63 31.45 -9.98
N LEU A 291 4.44 31.96 -8.78
CA LEU A 291 5.45 31.92 -7.75
C LEU A 291 5.10 30.79 -6.77
N ILE A 292 5.87 29.72 -6.79
CA ILE A 292 5.71 28.59 -5.87
C ILE A 292 6.76 28.67 -4.75
N ASP A 293 6.32 28.44 -3.52
CA ASP A 293 7.17 28.30 -2.37
C ASP A 293 6.75 27.08 -1.53
N TYR A 294 7.70 26.51 -0.83
CA TYR A 294 7.50 25.37 0.04
C TYR A 294 8.04 25.64 1.42
N GLY A 295 7.20 25.46 2.42
CA GLY A 295 7.54 25.66 3.82
C GLY A 295 7.21 24.46 4.69
N ILE A 296 7.84 24.45 5.86
CA ILE A 296 7.56 23.51 6.94
C ILE A 296 7.32 24.30 8.22
N GLU A 297 6.55 23.78 9.17
CA GLU A 297 6.36 24.44 10.45
C GLU A 297 7.70 24.80 11.11
N PRO A 298 7.83 26.01 11.68
CA PRO A 298 9.07 26.42 12.34
C PRO A 298 9.36 25.53 13.54
N TYR A 299 10.65 25.34 13.80
CA TYR A 299 11.08 24.58 14.94
C TYR A 299 12.43 25.09 15.47
N SER A 300 12.60 25.05 16.76
CA SER A 300 13.85 25.48 17.40
C SER A 300 14.79 24.29 17.51
N ASP A 301 15.95 24.42 16.90
CA ASP A 301 17.05 23.50 17.11
C ASP A 301 17.68 23.77 18.48
N ASN A 302 18.05 22.74 19.19
CA ASN A 302 18.79 22.80 20.44
C ASN A 302 20.31 22.67 20.22
N GLY A 303 20.79 22.73 18.97
CA GLY A 303 22.20 22.58 18.59
C GLY A 303 22.68 21.13 18.47
N GLU A 304 21.78 20.16 18.61
CA GLU A 304 22.07 18.75 18.38
C GLU A 304 21.93 18.38 16.89
N LYS A 305 22.23 17.14 16.55
CA LYS A 305 22.08 16.67 15.18
C LYS A 305 20.63 16.76 14.71
N ASN A 306 20.45 17.21 13.48
CA ASN A 306 19.15 17.40 12.87
C ASN A 306 18.68 16.15 12.15
N GLY A 307 17.38 15.88 12.25
CA GLY A 307 16.71 15.01 11.32
C GLY A 307 16.66 15.64 9.91
N PHE A 308 16.30 14.82 8.95
CA PHE A 308 16.22 15.22 7.55
C PHE A 308 15.03 14.54 6.88
N PHE A 309 14.70 15.03 5.68
CA PHE A 309 13.68 14.45 4.84
C PHE A 309 14.27 14.07 3.48
N PHE A 310 13.90 12.90 2.95
CA PHE A 310 13.98 12.68 1.51
C PHE A 310 12.71 13.23 0.88
N MET A 311 12.89 14.09 -0.13
CA MET A 311 11.76 14.77 -0.78
C MET A 311 11.92 14.79 -2.29
N THR A 312 10.76 14.73 -2.97
CA THR A 312 10.62 15.11 -4.37
C THR A 312 9.36 15.94 -4.55
N HIS A 313 9.44 16.99 -5.35
CA HIS A 313 8.35 17.92 -5.62
C HIS A 313 8.24 18.13 -7.12
N GLN A 314 7.18 17.65 -7.73
CA GLN A 314 7.03 17.59 -9.17
C GLN A 314 5.75 18.26 -9.63
N LEU A 315 5.83 18.99 -10.73
CA LEU A 315 4.69 19.58 -11.42
C LEU A 315 4.37 18.76 -12.67
N PHE A 316 3.12 18.40 -12.80
CA PHE A 316 2.57 17.71 -13.96
C PHE A 316 1.62 18.65 -14.70
N SER A 317 1.78 18.73 -16.02
CA SER A 317 0.90 19.47 -16.92
C SER A 317 0.11 18.50 -17.77
N TYR A 318 -1.18 18.67 -17.84
CA TYR A 318 -2.11 17.79 -18.54
C TYR A 318 -2.92 18.53 -19.61
N GLY A 319 -3.35 17.82 -20.63
CA GLY A 319 -4.49 18.20 -21.45
C GLY A 319 -5.80 18.07 -20.66
N GLY A 320 -6.91 18.46 -21.27
CA GLY A 320 -8.23 18.25 -20.69
C GLY A 320 -8.59 16.78 -20.50
N PRO A 321 -9.71 16.49 -19.81
CA PRO A 321 -10.23 15.13 -19.68
C PRO A 321 -10.51 14.50 -21.04
N ASN A 322 -10.06 13.27 -21.24
CA ASN A 322 -10.29 12.54 -22.50
C ASN A 322 -11.67 11.88 -22.57
N TYR A 323 -12.36 11.75 -21.44
CA TYR A 323 -13.69 11.18 -21.33
C TYR A 323 -14.68 12.19 -20.77
N GLU A 324 -15.91 12.15 -21.26
CA GLU A 324 -17.02 12.94 -20.68
C GLU A 324 -17.66 12.19 -19.51
N THR A 325 -17.93 10.89 -19.68
CA THR A 325 -18.52 10.00 -18.66
C THR A 325 -17.73 8.71 -18.63
N GLU A 326 -17.01 8.47 -17.55
CA GLU A 326 -16.20 7.28 -17.35
C GLU A 326 -16.00 7.05 -15.85
N VAL A 327 -16.26 5.85 -15.38
CA VAL A 327 -16.05 5.42 -14.00
C VAL A 327 -15.22 4.15 -13.99
N GLU A 328 -14.12 4.15 -13.29
CA GLU A 328 -13.26 3.00 -13.08
C GLU A 328 -13.65 2.26 -11.80
N LEU A 329 -13.79 0.95 -11.84
CA LEU A 329 -13.69 0.09 -10.67
C LEU A 329 -12.21 -0.07 -10.33
N LEU A 330 -11.74 0.69 -9.34
CA LEU A 330 -10.31 0.79 -9.04
C LEU A 330 -9.80 -0.42 -8.25
N GLU A 331 -10.55 -0.88 -7.23
CA GLU A 331 -10.14 -1.98 -6.37
C GLU A 331 -11.34 -2.73 -5.75
N ILE A 332 -11.13 -4.01 -5.42
CA ILE A 332 -11.95 -4.81 -4.50
C ILE A 332 -11.13 -5.07 -3.24
N ILE A 333 -11.48 -4.40 -2.15
CA ILE A 333 -10.77 -4.50 -0.86
C ILE A 333 -11.19 -5.79 -0.13
N THR A 334 -12.51 -6.05 -0.09
CA THR A 334 -13.09 -7.27 0.49
C THR A 334 -14.27 -7.77 -0.38
N PRO A 335 -14.34 -9.08 -0.65
CA PRO A 335 -13.32 -10.09 -0.38
C PRO A 335 -12.15 -9.97 -1.35
N SER A 336 -10.95 -10.25 -0.88
CA SER A 336 -9.76 -10.22 -1.73
C SER A 336 -8.72 -11.23 -1.25
N SER A 337 -7.86 -11.69 -2.15
CA SER A 337 -6.64 -12.47 -1.84
C SER A 337 -5.38 -11.62 -1.91
N GLU A 338 -5.51 -10.32 -2.17
CA GLU A 338 -4.36 -9.42 -2.27
C GLU A 338 -3.63 -9.29 -0.93
N GLN A 339 -2.30 -9.33 -0.98
CA GLN A 339 -1.46 -9.30 0.21
C GLN A 339 -1.66 -8.03 1.04
N VAL A 340 -1.92 -6.91 0.39
CA VAL A 340 -2.15 -5.61 1.06
C VAL A 340 -3.45 -5.59 1.89
N TYR A 341 -4.40 -6.46 1.58
CA TYR A 341 -5.68 -6.55 2.29
C TYR A 341 -5.79 -7.77 3.21
N LYS A 342 -4.69 -8.49 3.46
CA LYS A 342 -4.72 -9.75 4.24
C LYS A 342 -5.29 -9.61 5.65
N ARG A 343 -5.17 -8.43 6.28
CA ARG A 343 -5.74 -8.18 7.61
C ARG A 343 -7.27 -8.20 7.62
N LEU A 344 -7.89 -7.83 6.50
CA LEU A 344 -9.34 -7.75 6.36
C LEU A 344 -9.95 -9.05 5.82
N ASN A 345 -9.14 -9.93 5.22
CA ASN A 345 -9.66 -11.05 4.43
C ASN A 345 -9.32 -12.45 5.02
N PRO A 346 -10.15 -13.46 4.75
CA PRO A 346 -11.41 -13.36 4.00
C PRO A 346 -12.55 -12.80 4.85
N ASP A 347 -13.17 -11.71 4.43
CA ASP A 347 -14.41 -11.21 5.02
C ASP A 347 -15.58 -11.46 4.06
N LEU A 348 -16.56 -12.21 4.51
CA LEU A 348 -17.78 -12.55 3.76
C LEU A 348 -19.00 -11.75 4.23
N SER A 349 -18.85 -10.93 5.27
CA SER A 349 -19.94 -10.12 5.83
C SER A 349 -20.06 -8.77 5.14
N GLN A 350 -18.94 -8.18 4.73
CA GLN A 350 -18.87 -6.83 4.19
C GLN A 350 -18.06 -6.80 2.89
N ILE A 351 -18.68 -6.31 1.83
CA ILE A 351 -18.00 -6.12 0.54
C ILE A 351 -17.60 -4.66 0.45
N LYS A 352 -16.31 -4.39 0.18
CA LYS A 352 -15.77 -3.04 0.00
C LYS A 352 -15.09 -2.92 -1.34
N ILE A 353 -15.44 -1.88 -2.07
CA ILE A 353 -14.82 -1.54 -3.36
C ILE A 353 -14.40 -0.08 -3.40
N ILE A 354 -13.49 0.25 -4.30
CA ILE A 354 -13.15 1.63 -4.63
C ILE A 354 -13.55 1.90 -6.07
N ILE A 355 -14.28 3.00 -6.28
CA ILE A 355 -14.56 3.54 -7.61
C ILE A 355 -13.89 4.90 -7.79
N LYS A 356 -13.63 5.28 -9.04
CA LYS A 356 -13.03 6.56 -9.42
C LYS A 356 -13.73 7.16 -10.62
N ASN A 357 -14.03 8.44 -10.59
CA ASN A 357 -14.53 9.17 -11.76
C ASN A 357 -13.34 9.68 -12.61
N ASN A 358 -13.14 9.08 -13.77
CA ASN A 358 -12.15 9.52 -14.75
C ASN A 358 -12.78 10.38 -15.87
N GLY A 359 -14.10 10.59 -15.83
CA GLY A 359 -14.84 11.42 -16.77
C GLY A 359 -14.99 12.87 -16.30
N LYS A 360 -15.13 13.80 -17.24
CA LYS A 360 -15.31 15.23 -16.99
C LYS A 360 -16.56 15.55 -16.16
N PHE A 361 -17.65 14.81 -16.40
CA PHE A 361 -18.90 15.04 -15.73
C PHE A 361 -18.97 14.30 -14.40
N GLU A 362 -19.57 14.96 -13.41
CA GLU A 362 -19.87 14.38 -12.12
C GLU A 362 -20.79 13.15 -12.26
N ILE A 363 -20.46 12.09 -11.55
CA ILE A 363 -21.27 10.88 -11.50
C ILE A 363 -22.21 10.95 -10.31
N ARG A 364 -23.50 10.76 -10.57
CA ARG A 364 -24.57 10.82 -9.56
C ARG A 364 -25.31 9.50 -9.35
N SER A 365 -25.16 8.58 -10.28
CA SER A 365 -25.76 7.25 -10.17
C SER A 365 -24.93 6.20 -10.90
N LEU A 366 -24.90 4.98 -10.35
CA LEU A 366 -24.18 3.84 -10.89
C LEU A 366 -24.91 2.54 -10.51
N LYS A 367 -24.93 1.57 -11.40
CA LYS A 367 -25.38 0.20 -11.10
C LYS A 367 -24.16 -0.68 -10.86
N ILE A 368 -24.16 -1.42 -9.75
CA ILE A 368 -23.07 -2.31 -9.35
C ILE A 368 -23.64 -3.74 -9.26
N GLU A 369 -23.15 -4.61 -10.13
CA GLU A 369 -23.48 -6.04 -10.14
C GLU A 369 -22.31 -6.82 -9.56
N TYR A 370 -22.55 -7.74 -8.62
CA TYR A 370 -21.49 -8.49 -7.94
C TYR A 370 -21.96 -9.85 -7.43
N GLY A 371 -21.02 -10.74 -7.19
CA GLY A 371 -21.28 -12.09 -6.69
C GLY A 371 -20.21 -13.09 -7.12
N LEU A 372 -20.42 -14.38 -6.82
CA LEU A 372 -19.58 -15.46 -7.36
C LEU A 372 -19.76 -15.53 -8.87
N VAL A 373 -18.67 -15.78 -9.62
CA VAL A 373 -18.68 -15.77 -11.10
C VAL A 373 -19.78 -16.66 -11.69
N ASP A 374 -19.98 -17.86 -11.13
CA ASP A 374 -21.03 -18.82 -11.55
C ASP A 374 -22.16 -18.92 -10.52
N GLY A 375 -22.38 -17.87 -9.72
CA GLY A 375 -23.38 -17.82 -8.65
C GLY A 375 -24.53 -16.87 -8.94
N VAL A 376 -25.37 -16.69 -7.92
CA VAL A 376 -26.43 -15.67 -7.93
C VAL A 376 -25.80 -14.30 -7.89
N LYS A 377 -26.29 -13.39 -8.74
CA LYS A 377 -25.79 -12.02 -8.84
C LYS A 377 -26.63 -11.09 -7.96
N SER A 378 -25.95 -10.24 -7.22
CA SER A 378 -26.54 -9.13 -6.47
C SER A 378 -26.45 -7.85 -7.30
N LEU A 379 -27.41 -6.94 -7.10
CA LEU A 379 -27.43 -5.63 -7.74
C LEU A 379 -27.56 -4.54 -6.67
N TYR A 380 -26.68 -3.56 -6.73
CA TYR A 380 -26.73 -2.36 -5.90
C TYR A 380 -26.83 -1.12 -6.78
N ASN A 381 -27.74 -0.20 -6.45
CA ASN A 381 -27.86 1.10 -7.12
C ASN A 381 -27.21 2.14 -6.22
N TRP A 382 -26.01 2.57 -6.60
CA TRP A 382 -25.31 3.66 -5.91
C TRP A 382 -25.86 5.01 -6.38
N VAL A 383 -26.00 5.93 -5.44
CA VAL A 383 -26.39 7.33 -5.67
C VAL A 383 -25.52 8.21 -4.78
N GLY A 384 -24.84 9.21 -5.38
CA GLY A 384 -23.91 10.08 -4.67
C GLY A 384 -23.50 11.29 -5.53
N GLU A 385 -22.38 11.87 -5.20
CA GLU A 385 -21.67 12.90 -5.96
C GLU A 385 -20.20 12.52 -6.06
N LEU A 386 -19.76 12.09 -7.24
CA LEU A 386 -18.37 11.75 -7.49
C LEU A 386 -17.84 12.64 -8.62
N LYS A 387 -17.03 13.64 -8.27
CA LYS A 387 -16.48 14.61 -9.21
C LYS A 387 -15.29 14.04 -9.96
N PHE A 388 -14.87 14.73 -11.01
CA PHE A 388 -13.69 14.36 -11.79
C PHE A 388 -12.47 14.13 -10.90
N LEU A 389 -11.79 12.98 -11.04
CA LEU A 389 -10.65 12.46 -10.27
C LEU A 389 -10.94 12.06 -8.82
N GLU A 390 -12.15 12.24 -8.32
CA GLU A 390 -12.52 11.78 -6.99
C GLU A 390 -12.66 10.25 -6.93
N GLU A 391 -12.33 9.70 -5.78
CA GLU A 391 -12.43 8.29 -5.43
C GLU A 391 -13.39 8.12 -4.27
N GLU A 392 -14.17 7.04 -4.28
CA GLU A 392 -15.09 6.71 -3.18
C GLU A 392 -15.00 5.23 -2.83
N ILE A 393 -14.98 4.96 -1.50
CA ILE A 393 -15.11 3.61 -0.96
C ILE A 393 -16.60 3.31 -0.78
N ILE A 394 -17.09 2.25 -1.41
CA ILE A 394 -18.48 1.81 -1.31
C ILE A 394 -18.56 0.51 -0.52
N ASP A 395 -19.40 0.50 0.51
CA ASP A 395 -19.82 -0.69 1.22
C ASP A 395 -21.03 -1.31 0.51
N LEU A 396 -20.88 -2.51 -0.04
CA LEU A 396 -21.96 -3.24 -0.70
C LEU A 396 -22.61 -4.23 0.25
N PRO A 397 -23.92 -4.46 0.14
CA PRO A 397 -24.62 -5.49 0.89
C PRO A 397 -24.03 -6.89 0.69
N LYS A 398 -24.17 -7.75 1.70
CA LYS A 398 -23.73 -9.16 1.63
C LYS A 398 -24.36 -9.87 0.44
N PRO A 399 -23.57 -10.48 -0.47
CA PRO A 399 -24.12 -11.24 -1.59
C PRO A 399 -24.57 -12.63 -1.15
N ASP A 400 -25.17 -13.37 -2.09
CA ASP A 400 -25.42 -14.79 -1.91
C ASP A 400 -24.11 -15.61 -2.04
N TRP A 401 -23.66 -16.16 -0.92
CA TRP A 401 -22.49 -17.04 -0.86
C TRP A 401 -22.83 -18.52 -1.10
N SER A 402 -24.06 -18.85 -1.48
CA SER A 402 -24.42 -20.24 -1.78
C SER A 402 -23.51 -20.81 -2.87
N GLY A 403 -22.86 -21.93 -2.55
CA GLY A 403 -21.87 -22.52 -3.45
C GLY A 403 -20.40 -22.15 -3.17
N LEU A 404 -20.09 -21.31 -2.21
CA LEU A 404 -18.71 -21.07 -1.75
C LEU A 404 -18.23 -22.25 -0.87
N ARG A 405 -17.86 -23.38 -1.52
CA ARG A 405 -17.37 -24.59 -0.83
C ARG A 405 -15.86 -24.83 -1.01
N ARG A 406 -15.21 -23.98 -1.76
CA ARG A 406 -13.76 -23.91 -2.03
C ARG A 406 -13.42 -22.50 -2.46
N ASN A 407 -12.15 -22.18 -2.60
CA ASN A 407 -11.75 -20.91 -3.23
C ASN A 407 -12.43 -20.75 -4.59
N ARG A 408 -13.05 -19.62 -4.84
CA ARG A 408 -13.78 -19.29 -6.06
C ARG A 408 -13.52 -17.85 -6.46
N ASP A 409 -13.85 -17.57 -7.71
CA ASP A 409 -13.77 -16.22 -8.25
C ASP A 409 -15.04 -15.44 -7.90
N PHE A 410 -14.83 -14.25 -7.37
CA PHE A 410 -15.83 -13.25 -7.07
C PHE A 410 -15.63 -12.06 -8.01
N PHE A 411 -16.70 -11.54 -8.58
CA PHE A 411 -16.63 -10.39 -9.47
C PHE A 411 -17.42 -9.21 -8.92
N VAL A 412 -16.99 -8.02 -9.32
CA VAL A 412 -17.74 -6.77 -9.26
C VAL A 412 -17.72 -6.16 -10.66
N GLN A 413 -18.84 -5.63 -11.10
CA GLN A 413 -18.98 -4.91 -12.36
C GLN A 413 -19.84 -3.67 -12.16
N ILE A 414 -19.31 -2.51 -12.53
CA ILE A 414 -20.05 -1.25 -12.58
C ILE A 414 -20.69 -1.06 -13.95
N LYS A 415 -21.82 -0.37 -14.00
CA LYS A 415 -22.62 -0.18 -15.21
C LYS A 415 -23.42 1.10 -15.17
N ASN A 416 -23.70 1.66 -16.34
CA ASN A 416 -24.66 2.72 -16.58
C ASN A 416 -24.43 3.98 -15.72
N PRO A 417 -23.22 4.58 -15.71
CA PRO A 417 -22.99 5.85 -15.05
C PRO A 417 -24.00 6.90 -15.54
N ASN A 418 -24.67 7.57 -14.60
CA ASN A 418 -25.73 8.57 -14.91
C ASN A 418 -26.83 8.05 -15.86
N ASN A 419 -27.12 6.74 -15.84
CA ASN A 419 -27.99 6.04 -16.80
C ASN A 419 -27.51 6.09 -18.26
N GLY A 420 -26.25 6.44 -18.50
CA GLY A 420 -25.59 6.50 -19.80
C GLY A 420 -24.69 5.29 -20.06
N VAL A 421 -23.79 5.48 -21.01
CA VAL A 421 -22.77 4.50 -21.41
C VAL A 421 -21.44 4.94 -20.84
N ASP A 422 -20.70 4.00 -20.25
CA ASP A 422 -19.31 4.21 -19.88
C ASP A 422 -18.42 4.25 -21.13
N GLN A 423 -17.53 5.24 -21.21
CA GLN A 423 -16.69 5.44 -22.40
C GLN A 423 -15.44 4.55 -22.40
N ASP A 424 -15.11 3.90 -21.27
CA ASP A 424 -14.04 2.91 -21.21
C ASP A 424 -14.47 1.65 -20.43
N PRO A 425 -15.31 0.79 -21.02
CA PRO A 425 -15.85 -0.38 -20.35
C PRO A 425 -14.78 -1.47 -20.01
N SER A 426 -13.52 -1.23 -20.34
CA SER A 426 -12.44 -2.19 -20.07
C SER A 426 -11.97 -2.20 -18.61
N ASN A 427 -12.36 -1.21 -17.80
CA ASN A 427 -12.06 -1.10 -16.36
C ASN A 427 -13.31 -1.15 -15.47
N ASP A 428 -14.48 -1.47 -16.07
CA ASP A 428 -15.75 -1.60 -15.36
C ASP A 428 -15.85 -2.85 -14.49
N LYS A 429 -15.00 -3.84 -14.72
CA LYS A 429 -15.11 -5.17 -14.09
C LYS A 429 -13.80 -5.64 -13.52
N MET A 430 -13.88 -6.15 -12.30
CA MET A 430 -12.78 -6.87 -11.65
C MET A 430 -13.23 -8.25 -11.18
N VAL A 431 -12.27 -9.18 -11.11
CA VAL A 431 -12.46 -10.53 -10.57
C VAL A 431 -11.33 -10.81 -9.59
N VAL A 432 -11.68 -11.22 -8.38
CA VAL A 432 -10.73 -11.60 -7.33
C VAL A 432 -11.00 -13.02 -6.85
N SER A 433 -9.97 -13.70 -6.37
CA SER A 433 -10.15 -14.98 -5.71
C SER A 433 -10.62 -14.78 -4.28
N VAL A 434 -11.68 -15.44 -3.87
CA VAL A 434 -12.18 -15.44 -2.50
C VAL A 434 -11.93 -16.78 -1.83
N GLY A 435 -11.29 -16.73 -0.66
CA GLY A 435 -11.05 -17.89 0.19
C GLY A 435 -12.25 -18.22 1.05
N ILE A 436 -12.30 -19.47 1.52
CA ILE A 436 -13.27 -19.87 2.54
C ILE A 436 -12.79 -19.44 3.92
N PRO A 437 -13.70 -18.98 4.81
CA PRO A 437 -13.34 -18.71 6.19
C PRO A 437 -12.96 -20.01 6.92
N LYS A 438 -12.17 -19.89 7.99
CA LYS A 438 -11.89 -21.03 8.85
C LYS A 438 -13.17 -21.56 9.48
N ILE A 439 -13.29 -22.89 9.55
CA ILE A 439 -14.46 -23.56 10.15
C ILE A 439 -14.09 -23.99 11.55
N PHE A 440 -14.85 -23.55 12.53
CA PHE A 440 -14.68 -23.91 13.94
C PHE A 440 -15.82 -24.78 14.44
N PRO A 441 -15.60 -25.64 15.46
CA PRO A 441 -16.67 -26.39 16.10
C PRO A 441 -17.58 -25.45 16.92
N LYS A 442 -18.83 -25.87 17.18
CA LYS A 442 -19.80 -25.10 17.98
C LYS A 442 -19.30 -24.73 19.39
N LYS A 443 -18.41 -25.55 19.96
CA LYS A 443 -17.80 -25.32 21.27
C LYS A 443 -16.29 -25.39 21.14
N PHE A 444 -15.63 -24.37 21.58
CA PHE A 444 -14.17 -24.24 21.55
C PHE A 444 -13.70 -23.32 22.68
N LYS A 445 -12.39 -23.18 22.83
CA LYS A 445 -11.77 -22.31 23.83
C LYS A 445 -10.94 -21.24 23.14
N MET A 446 -10.94 -20.04 23.71
CA MET A 446 -9.94 -19.01 23.45
C MET A 446 -9.02 -18.92 24.65
N LYS A 447 -7.72 -19.03 24.43
CA LYS A 447 -6.68 -18.87 25.44
C LYS A 447 -5.89 -17.61 25.14
N LEU A 448 -5.81 -16.72 26.13
CA LEU A 448 -5.07 -15.48 26.08
C LEU A 448 -3.99 -15.51 27.17
N GLN A 449 -2.74 -15.38 26.79
CA GLN A 449 -1.63 -15.02 27.67
C GLN A 449 -1.33 -13.54 27.46
N THR A 450 -1.41 -12.74 28.50
CA THR A 450 -1.09 -11.32 28.39
C THR A 450 0.42 -11.08 28.49
N ASN A 451 0.87 -10.01 27.84
CA ASN A 451 2.20 -9.46 28.03
C ASN A 451 2.33 -8.79 29.42
N ASN A 452 3.36 -7.99 29.64
CA ASN A 452 3.60 -7.30 30.91
C ASN A 452 4.02 -5.83 30.69
N LEU A 453 4.58 -5.19 31.68
CA LEU A 453 5.00 -3.78 31.71
C LEU A 453 3.84 -2.79 31.61
N GLY A 454 2.64 -3.17 32.08
CA GLY A 454 1.44 -2.35 32.03
C GLY A 454 0.71 -2.40 30.68
N ARG A 455 1.27 -3.05 29.67
CA ARG A 455 0.76 -3.11 28.29
C ARG A 455 -0.48 -3.98 28.12
N SER A 456 -0.76 -4.88 29.08
CA SER A 456 -1.97 -5.73 29.00
C SER A 456 -3.28 -4.93 29.10
N ARG A 457 -3.25 -3.74 29.71
CA ARG A 457 -4.44 -2.92 29.97
C ARG A 457 -4.98 -2.20 28.74
N GLU A 458 -4.16 -2.08 27.71
CA GLU A 458 -4.51 -1.44 26.45
C GLU A 458 -5.18 -2.40 25.45
N ASN A 459 -5.26 -3.67 25.83
CA ASN A 459 -5.80 -4.73 24.99
C ASN A 459 -7.29 -4.99 25.28
N SER A 460 -8.02 -5.31 24.21
CA SER A 460 -9.40 -5.77 24.28
C SER A 460 -9.72 -6.72 23.15
N PHE A 461 -10.78 -7.53 23.32
CA PHE A 461 -11.29 -8.34 22.22
C PHE A 461 -12.81 -8.36 22.16
N THR A 462 -13.33 -8.64 20.97
CA THR A 462 -14.73 -8.96 20.72
C THR A 462 -14.84 -10.16 19.78
N ILE A 463 -15.94 -10.93 19.95
CA ILE A 463 -16.44 -11.86 18.93
C ILE A 463 -17.82 -11.37 18.57
N THR A 464 -18.04 -11.05 17.31
CA THR A 464 -19.32 -10.56 16.77
C THR A 464 -19.91 -11.54 15.77
N ASP A 465 -21.22 -11.56 15.63
CA ASP A 465 -21.90 -12.24 14.51
C ASP A 465 -21.88 -11.39 13.22
N ASP A 466 -22.43 -11.91 12.14
CA ASP A 466 -22.51 -11.24 10.83
C ASP A 466 -23.45 -10.02 10.79
N LYS A 467 -24.14 -9.72 11.89
CA LYS A 467 -24.97 -8.53 12.09
C LYS A 467 -24.31 -7.50 13.01
N GLY A 468 -23.11 -7.81 13.53
CA GLY A 468 -22.37 -6.94 14.43
C GLY A 468 -22.77 -7.07 15.90
N TYR A 469 -23.63 -8.04 16.29
CA TYR A 469 -23.94 -8.27 17.70
C TYR A 469 -22.76 -8.92 18.42
N VAL A 470 -22.36 -8.34 19.56
CA VAL A 470 -21.26 -8.86 20.38
C VAL A 470 -21.71 -10.11 21.14
N MET A 471 -21.08 -11.23 20.83
CA MET A 471 -21.32 -12.52 21.47
C MET A 471 -20.40 -12.73 22.68
N TYR A 472 -19.16 -12.31 22.58
CA TYR A 472 -18.14 -12.36 23.64
C TYR A 472 -17.27 -11.12 23.58
N SER A 473 -16.78 -10.68 24.73
CA SER A 473 -15.81 -9.60 24.85
C SER A 473 -14.95 -9.73 26.08
N GLY A 474 -13.79 -9.08 26.08
CA GLY A 474 -12.90 -8.95 27.24
C GLY A 474 -12.03 -7.72 27.12
N GLU A 475 -11.77 -7.11 28.27
CA GLU A 475 -10.95 -5.90 28.43
C GLU A 475 -10.34 -5.82 29.82
N LYS A 476 -9.45 -4.83 30.05
CA LYS A 476 -8.86 -4.54 31.37
C LYS A 476 -8.07 -5.72 31.94
N PHE A 477 -7.25 -6.32 31.10
CA PHE A 477 -6.45 -7.47 31.48
C PHE A 477 -5.33 -7.09 32.47
N SER A 478 -4.92 -8.06 33.30
CA SER A 478 -3.76 -7.96 34.19
C SER A 478 -2.52 -8.50 33.48
N ASP A 479 -1.36 -7.93 33.80
CA ASP A 479 -0.08 -8.36 33.27
C ASP A 479 0.24 -9.82 33.60
N SER A 480 0.95 -10.49 32.69
CA SER A 480 1.48 -11.85 32.86
C SER A 480 0.43 -12.90 33.28
N THR A 481 -0.82 -12.68 32.84
CA THR A 481 -1.98 -13.47 33.28
C THR A 481 -2.51 -14.34 32.13
N LYS A 482 -2.92 -15.57 32.50
CA LYS A 482 -3.60 -16.50 31.58
C LYS A 482 -5.10 -16.41 31.75
N TYR A 483 -5.80 -16.20 30.66
CA TYR A 483 -7.26 -16.23 30.58
C TYR A 483 -7.70 -17.36 29.67
N GLU A 484 -8.78 -18.06 30.04
CA GLU A 484 -9.43 -19.08 29.20
C GLU A 484 -10.93 -18.77 29.13
N TYR A 485 -11.42 -18.61 27.91
CA TYR A 485 -12.83 -18.37 27.61
C TYR A 485 -13.41 -19.60 26.92
N SER A 486 -14.45 -20.19 27.54
CA SER A 486 -15.24 -21.25 26.91
C SER A 486 -16.28 -20.61 26.00
N ILE A 487 -16.19 -20.86 24.70
CA ILE A 487 -17.02 -20.25 23.68
C ILE A 487 -18.01 -21.29 23.15
N SER A 488 -19.28 -20.90 23.03
CA SER A 488 -20.34 -21.72 22.44
C SER A 488 -21.17 -20.85 21.49
N LEU A 489 -21.14 -21.16 20.18
CA LEU A 489 -21.80 -20.39 19.14
C LEU A 489 -22.71 -21.28 18.30
N ASN A 490 -23.78 -20.71 17.74
CA ASN A 490 -24.65 -21.35 16.79
C ASN A 490 -24.01 -21.37 15.38
N ASP A 491 -24.64 -22.08 14.44
CA ASP A 491 -24.22 -22.04 13.04
C ASP A 491 -24.33 -20.62 12.48
N GLY A 492 -23.28 -20.11 11.84
CA GLY A 492 -23.21 -18.73 11.35
C GLY A 492 -21.79 -18.29 11.07
N ASP A 493 -21.66 -17.07 10.56
CA ASP A 493 -20.40 -16.38 10.32
C ASP A 493 -20.09 -15.44 11.49
N TYR A 494 -18.83 -15.41 11.90
CA TYR A 494 -18.37 -14.65 13.06
C TYR A 494 -17.03 -13.99 12.75
N GLN A 495 -16.80 -12.86 13.45
CA GLN A 495 -15.52 -12.16 13.44
C GLN A 495 -14.96 -12.07 14.85
N PHE A 496 -13.75 -12.52 15.04
CA PHE A 496 -12.91 -12.20 16.19
C PHE A 496 -12.07 -10.98 15.85
N LEU A 497 -12.08 -9.98 16.73
CA LEU A 497 -11.25 -8.80 16.67
C LEU A 497 -10.55 -8.62 18.01
N PHE A 498 -9.22 -8.52 17.99
CA PHE A 498 -8.41 -8.16 19.15
C PHE A 498 -7.68 -6.86 18.82
N ILE A 499 -7.79 -5.87 19.70
CA ILE A 499 -7.24 -4.52 19.51
C ILE A 499 -6.20 -4.25 20.58
N ASP A 500 -5.10 -3.67 20.18
CA ASP A 500 -4.10 -3.01 21.01
C ASP A 500 -4.17 -1.49 20.76
N LEU A 501 -4.54 -0.73 21.82
CA LEU A 501 -4.71 0.73 21.71
C LEU A 501 -3.40 1.51 21.57
N LYS A 502 -2.26 0.88 21.82
CA LYS A 502 -0.91 1.46 21.63
C LYS A 502 -0.23 0.98 20.36
N GLU A 503 -0.92 0.10 19.63
CA GLU A 503 -0.53 -0.34 18.28
C GLU A 503 0.79 -1.10 18.20
N ASP A 504 1.33 -1.55 19.35
CA ASP A 504 2.62 -2.27 19.42
C ASP A 504 2.47 -3.79 19.61
N GLY A 505 1.24 -4.30 19.57
CA GLY A 505 0.91 -5.70 19.73
C GLY A 505 1.19 -6.22 21.15
N ILE A 506 1.28 -7.55 21.29
CA ILE A 506 1.54 -8.18 22.60
C ILE A 506 2.89 -8.90 22.65
N SER A 507 3.78 -8.64 21.70
CA SER A 507 5.14 -9.19 21.69
C SER A 507 6.07 -8.46 22.67
N LYS A 508 7.15 -9.13 23.06
CA LYS A 508 8.24 -8.47 23.81
C LYS A 508 9.01 -7.50 22.91
N HIS A 509 9.52 -6.42 23.50
CA HIS A 509 10.32 -5.40 22.85
C HIS A 509 11.81 -5.77 22.85
N TRP A 510 12.19 -6.83 22.14
CA TRP A 510 13.53 -7.41 22.13
C TRP A 510 14.64 -6.43 21.74
N TRP A 511 14.32 -5.36 21.04
CA TRP A 511 15.27 -4.30 20.63
C TRP A 511 15.76 -3.45 21.81
N ASN A 512 15.07 -3.45 22.95
CA ASN A 512 15.49 -2.73 24.17
C ASN A 512 16.67 -3.43 24.88
N ARG A 513 17.68 -3.87 24.14
CA ARG A 513 18.82 -4.63 24.68
C ARG A 513 19.64 -3.85 25.71
N SER A 514 19.71 -2.52 25.58
CA SER A 514 20.37 -1.62 26.55
C SER A 514 19.56 -1.40 27.83
N SER A 515 18.29 -1.78 27.86
CA SER A 515 17.37 -1.62 28.99
C SER A 515 16.55 -2.91 29.15
N PRO A 516 17.15 -4.00 29.64
CA PRO A 516 16.50 -5.32 29.69
C PRO A 516 15.16 -5.34 30.42
N GLU A 517 14.97 -4.46 31.41
CA GLU A 517 13.72 -4.30 32.14
C GLU A 517 12.56 -3.81 31.25
N LYS A 518 12.86 -3.23 30.08
CA LYS A 518 11.87 -2.76 29.09
C LYS A 518 11.57 -3.80 28.00
N ILE A 519 12.21 -4.95 28.03
CA ILE A 519 11.98 -6.00 27.03
C ILE A 519 10.59 -6.63 27.23
N GLY A 520 10.24 -6.97 28.45
CA GLY A 520 8.98 -7.65 28.76
C GLY A 520 8.94 -9.12 28.33
N ILE A 521 7.74 -9.67 28.25
CA ILE A 521 7.46 -11.04 27.80
C ILE A 521 6.49 -11.04 26.62
N ASP A 522 6.55 -12.08 25.80
CA ASP A 522 5.55 -12.30 24.76
C ASP A 522 4.20 -12.68 25.38
N GLY A 523 3.14 -12.05 24.89
CA GLY A 523 1.78 -12.53 25.02
C GLY A 523 1.48 -13.62 23.98
N GLY A 524 0.24 -14.12 23.96
CA GLY A 524 -0.19 -15.09 22.98
C GLY A 524 -1.70 -15.26 22.97
N ILE A 525 -2.26 -15.47 21.78
CA ILE A 525 -3.67 -15.73 21.58
C ILE A 525 -3.81 -16.97 20.72
N MET A 526 -4.61 -17.93 21.18
CA MET A 526 -4.92 -19.14 20.41
C MET A 526 -6.35 -19.60 20.64
N PHE A 527 -6.91 -20.21 19.62
CA PHE A 527 -8.15 -20.97 19.69
C PHE A 527 -7.85 -22.45 19.70
N THR A 528 -8.50 -23.22 20.59
CA THR A 528 -8.37 -24.66 20.67
C THR A 528 -9.75 -25.33 20.69
N ASP A 529 -9.82 -26.59 20.27
CA ASP A 529 -10.99 -27.43 20.55
C ASP A 529 -11.08 -27.81 22.05
N LEU A 530 -12.09 -28.55 22.44
CA LEU A 530 -12.26 -28.98 23.83
C LEU A 530 -11.21 -30.02 24.29
N LYS A 531 -10.42 -30.56 23.36
CA LYS A 531 -9.32 -31.48 23.61
C LYS A 531 -7.96 -30.79 23.58
N ASP A 532 -7.97 -29.46 23.53
CA ASP A 532 -6.79 -28.60 23.42
C ASP A 532 -5.99 -28.72 22.11
N ASN A 533 -6.57 -29.30 21.04
CA ASN A 533 -5.96 -29.21 19.72
C ASN A 533 -6.10 -27.78 19.18
N ILE A 534 -5.02 -27.24 18.62
CA ILE A 534 -4.96 -25.87 18.11
C ILE A 534 -5.82 -25.76 16.84
N LEU A 535 -6.79 -24.86 16.86
CA LEU A 535 -7.61 -24.47 15.71
C LEU A 535 -6.98 -23.29 14.98
N HIS A 536 -6.46 -22.33 15.74
CA HIS A 536 -5.75 -21.16 15.22
C HIS A 536 -4.87 -20.54 16.30
N GLU A 537 -3.71 -20.04 15.91
CA GLU A 537 -2.78 -19.29 16.76
C GLU A 537 -2.36 -18.02 16.03
N PHE A 538 -2.25 -16.92 16.78
CA PHE A 538 -1.82 -15.63 16.27
C PHE A 538 -0.40 -15.34 16.68
N HIS A 539 0.33 -14.69 15.78
CA HIS A 539 1.63 -14.15 16.12
C HIS A 539 1.48 -12.94 17.06
N PRO A 540 2.27 -12.80 18.14
CA PRO A 540 2.12 -11.70 19.10
C PRO A 540 2.56 -10.33 18.55
N ASP A 541 3.40 -10.29 17.52
CA ASP A 541 3.87 -9.07 16.85
C ASP A 541 2.94 -8.73 15.67
N PHE A 542 1.81 -8.06 15.97
CA PHE A 542 0.75 -7.79 14.99
C PHE A 542 0.40 -6.30 14.83
N GLY A 543 0.98 -5.40 15.66
CA GLY A 543 0.63 -3.98 15.64
C GLY A 543 -0.72 -3.70 16.29
N GLN A 544 -1.58 -2.92 15.64
CA GLN A 544 -2.82 -2.39 16.22
C GLN A 544 -3.88 -3.47 16.45
N GLU A 545 -4.09 -4.37 15.49
CA GLU A 545 -5.17 -5.36 15.60
C GLU A 545 -4.85 -6.68 14.92
N ILE A 546 -5.53 -7.73 15.36
CA ILE A 546 -5.71 -8.97 14.62
C ILE A 546 -7.18 -9.28 14.45
N ARG A 547 -7.52 -9.72 13.26
CA ARG A 547 -8.87 -10.06 12.85
C ARG A 547 -8.91 -11.49 12.31
N LEU A 548 -9.94 -12.25 12.70
CA LEU A 548 -10.18 -13.57 12.15
C LEU A 548 -11.67 -13.72 11.85
N ASN A 549 -11.98 -13.85 10.57
CA ASN A 549 -13.30 -14.24 10.13
C ASN A 549 -13.39 -15.77 10.11
N PHE A 550 -14.38 -16.33 10.78
CA PHE A 550 -14.57 -17.78 10.89
C PHE A 550 -16.05 -18.16 10.85
N ARG A 551 -16.30 -19.41 10.56
CA ARG A 551 -17.64 -19.94 10.47
C ARG A 551 -17.86 -21.10 11.42
N ILE A 552 -19.06 -21.17 11.98
CA ILE A 552 -19.56 -22.34 12.73
C ILE A 552 -20.56 -23.06 11.82
N GLY A 553 -20.39 -24.40 11.71
CA GLY A 553 -21.27 -25.24 10.89
C GLY A 553 -20.81 -25.37 9.43
N PRO A 554 -21.66 -25.94 8.56
CA PRO A 554 -21.31 -26.19 7.17
C PRO A 554 -21.13 -24.89 6.37
N LEU A 555 -20.37 -24.95 5.29
CA LEU A 555 -20.30 -23.87 4.30
C LEU A 555 -21.66 -23.64 3.64
N PRO A 556 -21.98 -22.40 3.23
CA PRO A 556 -23.26 -22.03 2.65
C PRO A 556 -23.64 -22.81 1.41
#